data_591b215e892a3c9c925a59ada330c3d5
#
_entry.id   591b215e892a3c9c925a59ada330c3d5
#
_cell.length_a   1.000
_cell.length_b   1.000
_cell.length_c   1.000
_cell.angle_alpha   90.00
_cell.angle_beta   90.00
_cell.angle_gamma   90.00
#
_symmetry.space_group_name_H-M   'P 1'
#
loop_
_entity.id
_entity.type
_entity.pdbx_description
1 polymer ?
#
loop_
_entity_poly.entity_id
_entity_poly.type
_entity_poly.pdbx_seq_one_letter_code
_entity_poly.pdbx_strand_id
1 'polypeptide(L)'
;VRAALVETPEKARLSRQHNAANVLVTGGDGMSDADFYAVVDVWLATPFSNEERHARRVAQIDSVGADESGAIRAADPEIADIIEREVSRQGDGIELIASENFASAAVRAASGSVMTNKYAEGYPGKRYYDGCEHVDEAEALAIERCCELFGAEAANVQPHSGSQANMAAYFALLQPGDKVL
;
A
#
# COMPACT_ATOMS: atom_id res chain seq x y z
N VAL A 1 -9.28 -4.39 -8.34
CA VAL A 1 -10.40 -3.63 -7.73
C VAL A 1 -10.06 -2.16 -7.68
N ARG A 2 -10.99 -1.30 -8.10
CA ARG A 2 -10.85 0.15 -8.06
C ARG A 2 -12.00 0.74 -7.24
N ALA A 3 -11.82 0.79 -5.92
CA ALA A 3 -12.80 1.34 -4.98
C ALA A 3 -12.73 2.86 -4.94
N ALA A 4 -13.88 3.52 -4.80
CA ALA A 4 -13.96 4.95 -4.60
C ALA A 4 -14.90 5.29 -3.44
N LEU A 5 -14.40 6.07 -2.49
CA LEU A 5 -15.24 6.68 -1.45
C LEU A 5 -15.99 7.86 -2.08
N VAL A 6 -17.30 7.77 -2.06
CA VAL A 6 -18.20 8.70 -2.76
C VAL A 6 -19.30 9.17 -1.84
N GLU A 7 -19.39 10.48 -1.68
CA GLU A 7 -20.36 11.13 -0.78
C GLU A 7 -21.33 12.03 -1.55
N THR A 8 -21.08 12.27 -2.84
CA THR A 8 -21.93 13.13 -3.68
C THR A 8 -22.05 12.56 -5.09
N PRO A 9 -23.15 12.86 -5.82
CA PRO A 9 -23.31 12.47 -7.23
C PRO A 9 -22.15 12.91 -8.12
N GLU A 10 -21.58 14.08 -7.87
CA GLU A 10 -20.42 14.56 -8.64
C GLU A 10 -19.16 13.69 -8.41
N LYS A 11 -18.85 13.32 -7.15
CA LYS A 11 -17.77 12.38 -6.85
C LYS A 11 -18.04 10.99 -7.47
N ALA A 12 -19.30 10.54 -7.51
CA ALA A 12 -19.71 9.32 -8.17
C ALA A 12 -19.36 9.35 -9.67
N ARG A 13 -19.76 10.40 -10.35
CA ARG A 13 -19.46 10.63 -11.77
C ARG A 13 -17.95 10.64 -12.03
N LEU A 14 -17.19 11.42 -11.27
CA LEU A 14 -15.74 11.54 -11.44
C LEU A 14 -15.01 10.21 -11.19
N SER A 15 -15.43 9.44 -10.19
CA SER A 15 -14.82 8.15 -9.89
C SER A 15 -14.96 7.14 -11.03
N ARG A 16 -16.11 7.15 -11.71
CA ARG A 16 -16.35 6.33 -12.90
C ARG A 16 -15.59 6.84 -14.10
N GLN A 17 -15.70 8.13 -14.42
CA GLN A 17 -15.10 8.74 -15.60
C GLN A 17 -13.57 8.71 -15.59
N HIS A 18 -12.96 8.98 -14.43
CA HIS A 18 -11.50 9.15 -14.34
C HIS A 18 -10.75 7.88 -13.96
N ASN A 19 -11.35 7.02 -13.13
CA ASN A 19 -10.67 5.89 -12.53
C ASN A 19 -11.30 4.53 -12.91
N ALA A 20 -12.39 4.52 -13.71
CA ALA A 20 -13.17 3.31 -13.98
C ALA A 20 -13.48 2.54 -12.69
N ALA A 21 -13.83 3.27 -11.60
CA ALA A 21 -14.11 2.65 -10.31
C ALA A 21 -15.20 1.58 -10.46
N ASN A 22 -14.95 0.38 -9.92
CA ASN A 22 -15.86 -0.76 -9.99
C ASN A 22 -16.40 -1.19 -8.62
N VAL A 23 -15.97 -0.52 -7.56
CA VAL A 23 -16.52 -0.64 -6.21
C VAL A 23 -16.88 0.76 -5.71
N LEU A 24 -18.13 0.93 -5.33
CA LEU A 24 -18.65 2.14 -4.70
C LEU A 24 -18.62 1.98 -3.19
N VAL A 25 -17.94 2.88 -2.50
CA VAL A 25 -17.92 2.96 -1.04
C VAL A 25 -18.61 4.26 -0.62
N THR A 26 -19.55 4.19 0.29
CA THR A 26 -20.25 5.35 0.88
C THR A 26 -20.06 5.37 2.38
N GLY A 27 -20.07 6.56 2.99
CA GLY A 27 -20.07 6.70 4.44
C GLY A 27 -21.34 6.10 5.06
N GLY A 28 -21.20 5.37 6.19
CA GLY A 28 -22.35 4.78 6.90
C GLY A 28 -23.20 5.80 7.68
N ASP A 29 -22.57 6.89 8.13
CA ASP A 29 -23.25 7.91 8.94
C ASP A 29 -23.33 9.25 8.20
N GLY A 30 -24.52 9.83 8.16
CA GLY A 30 -24.74 11.20 7.69
C GLY A 30 -25.22 11.38 6.26
N MET A 31 -25.41 10.31 5.48
CA MET A 31 -26.03 10.39 4.15
C MET A 31 -27.53 10.04 4.25
N SER A 32 -28.39 10.87 3.71
CA SER A 32 -29.82 10.52 3.59
C SER A 32 -30.05 9.44 2.52
N ASP A 33 -31.15 8.69 2.65
CA ASP A 33 -31.52 7.69 1.63
C ASP A 33 -31.64 8.31 0.23
N ALA A 34 -32.17 9.53 0.14
CA ALA A 34 -32.31 10.23 -1.13
C ALA A 34 -30.95 10.57 -1.75
N ASP A 35 -29.97 11.02 -0.95
CA ASP A 35 -28.61 11.29 -1.41
C ASP A 35 -27.90 10.00 -1.80
N PHE A 36 -28.07 8.93 -1.02
CA PHE A 36 -27.51 7.62 -1.35
C PHE A 36 -28.01 7.11 -2.71
N TYR A 37 -29.33 7.13 -2.95
CA TYR A 37 -29.89 6.72 -4.24
C TYR A 37 -29.41 7.61 -5.39
N ALA A 38 -29.30 8.92 -5.18
CA ALA A 38 -28.78 9.83 -6.19
C ALA A 38 -27.31 9.54 -6.55
N VAL A 39 -26.50 9.18 -5.57
CA VAL A 39 -25.10 8.75 -5.76
C VAL A 39 -25.05 7.45 -6.56
N VAL A 40 -25.85 6.45 -6.19
CA VAL A 40 -25.90 5.13 -6.85
C VAL A 40 -26.36 5.26 -8.30
N ASP A 41 -27.42 6.01 -8.55
CA ASP A 41 -27.95 6.21 -9.90
C ASP A 41 -26.91 6.85 -10.83
N VAL A 42 -26.26 7.91 -10.38
CA VAL A 42 -25.20 8.58 -11.17
C VAL A 42 -24.02 7.64 -11.38
N TRP A 43 -23.62 6.87 -10.35
CA TRP A 43 -22.50 5.95 -10.45
C TRP A 43 -22.75 4.83 -11.45
N LEU A 44 -23.93 4.21 -11.43
CA LEU A 44 -24.32 3.14 -12.36
C LEU A 44 -24.50 3.67 -13.79
N ALA A 45 -25.04 4.86 -13.96
CA ALA A 45 -25.28 5.48 -15.28
C ALA A 45 -24.01 6.04 -15.93
N THR A 46 -22.92 6.24 -15.19
CA THR A 46 -21.72 6.91 -15.71
C THR A 46 -20.71 5.91 -16.31
N PRO A 47 -20.45 5.95 -17.64
CA PRO A 47 -19.39 5.14 -18.25
C PRO A 47 -18.00 5.70 -17.93
N PHE A 48 -16.97 4.89 -18.15
CA PHE A 48 -15.59 5.35 -18.17
C PHE A 48 -15.35 6.28 -19.36
N SER A 49 -14.61 7.37 -19.16
CA SER A 49 -14.41 8.39 -20.20
C SER A 49 -13.56 7.92 -21.37
N ASN A 50 -12.69 6.93 -21.17
CA ASN A 50 -11.67 6.49 -22.12
C ASN A 50 -10.72 7.60 -22.61
N GLU A 51 -10.70 8.78 -21.96
CA GLU A 51 -9.69 9.78 -22.26
C GLU A 51 -8.28 9.20 -22.04
N GLU A 52 -7.34 9.52 -22.92
CA GLU A 52 -5.98 8.95 -22.91
C GLU A 52 -5.29 9.04 -21.53
N ARG A 53 -5.40 10.18 -20.86
CA ARG A 53 -4.84 10.39 -19.50
C ARG A 53 -5.46 9.46 -18.46
N HIS A 54 -6.78 9.17 -18.58
CA HIS A 54 -7.50 8.30 -17.66
C HIS A 54 -7.24 6.84 -17.99
N ALA A 55 -7.25 6.47 -19.27
CA ALA A 55 -6.92 5.12 -19.73
C ALA A 55 -5.49 4.73 -19.33
N ARG A 56 -4.52 5.63 -19.48
CA ARG A 56 -3.13 5.42 -19.03
C ARG A 56 -3.05 5.19 -17.52
N ARG A 57 -3.76 5.98 -16.72
CA ARG A 57 -3.80 5.81 -15.25
C ARG A 57 -4.39 4.47 -14.85
N VAL A 58 -5.51 4.07 -15.45
CA VAL A 58 -6.13 2.77 -15.20
C VAL A 58 -5.20 1.64 -15.61
N ALA A 59 -4.56 1.72 -16.79
CA ALA A 59 -3.57 0.74 -17.23
C ALA A 59 -2.37 0.64 -16.28
N GLN A 60 -1.90 1.77 -15.72
CA GLN A 60 -0.84 1.76 -14.71
C GLN A 60 -1.28 1.07 -13.40
N ILE A 61 -2.54 1.24 -12.99
CA ILE A 61 -3.09 0.53 -11.83
C ILE A 61 -3.21 -0.97 -12.12
N ASP A 62 -3.68 -1.33 -13.32
CA ASP A 62 -3.90 -2.73 -13.71
C ASP A 62 -2.57 -3.45 -14.05
N SER A 63 -1.50 -2.71 -14.41
CA SER A 63 -0.15 -3.25 -14.63
C SER A 63 0.66 -3.45 -13.34
N VAL A 64 0.11 -3.08 -12.21
CA VAL A 64 0.73 -3.32 -10.91
C VAL A 64 0.89 -4.83 -10.70
N GLY A 65 2.14 -5.32 -10.80
CA GLY A 65 2.49 -6.74 -10.70
C GLY A 65 2.79 -7.46 -12.03
N ALA A 66 2.60 -6.83 -13.19
CA ALA A 66 2.80 -7.49 -14.49
C ALA A 66 4.28 -7.68 -14.87
N ASP A 67 5.18 -6.85 -14.37
CA ASP A 67 6.60 -6.84 -14.78
C ASP A 67 7.50 -7.73 -13.89
N GLU A 68 7.09 -8.02 -12.67
CA GLU A 68 7.80 -8.91 -11.75
C GLU A 68 7.57 -10.39 -12.07
N SER A 69 6.46 -10.74 -12.74
CA SER A 69 6.06 -12.12 -13.00
C SER A 69 6.95 -12.84 -14.04
N GLY A 70 7.56 -12.12 -14.97
CA GLY A 70 8.35 -12.71 -16.04
C GLY A 70 9.63 -13.40 -15.56
N ALA A 71 10.38 -12.77 -14.67
CA ALA A 71 11.59 -13.34 -14.09
C ALA A 71 11.28 -14.50 -13.14
N ILE A 72 10.22 -14.37 -12.33
CA ILE A 72 9.76 -15.43 -11.43
C ILE A 72 9.29 -16.64 -12.25
N ARG A 73 8.48 -16.43 -13.29
CA ARG A 73 7.96 -17.50 -14.14
C ARG A 73 9.07 -18.26 -14.88
N ALA A 74 10.13 -17.57 -15.27
CA ALA A 74 11.28 -18.20 -15.92
C ALA A 74 12.10 -19.06 -14.94
N ALA A 75 12.15 -18.68 -13.65
CA ALA A 75 12.91 -19.36 -12.63
C ALA A 75 12.09 -20.44 -11.90
N ASP A 76 10.83 -20.15 -11.60
CA ASP A 76 9.93 -21.00 -10.82
C ASP A 76 8.46 -20.80 -11.28
N PRO A 77 8.01 -21.61 -12.27
CA PRO A 77 6.65 -21.50 -12.77
C PRO A 77 5.56 -21.79 -11.72
N GLU A 78 5.84 -22.65 -10.74
CA GLU A 78 4.86 -23.03 -9.71
C GLU A 78 4.56 -21.84 -8.79
N ILE A 79 5.60 -21.12 -8.35
CA ILE A 79 5.45 -19.88 -7.58
C ILE A 79 4.77 -18.78 -8.42
N ALA A 80 5.10 -18.65 -9.69
CA ALA A 80 4.45 -17.69 -10.58
C ALA A 80 2.93 -17.95 -10.65
N ASP A 81 2.52 -19.21 -10.80
CA ASP A 81 1.10 -19.60 -10.83
C ASP A 81 0.38 -19.30 -9.51
N ILE A 82 1.05 -19.46 -8.38
CA ILE A 82 0.50 -19.12 -7.05
C ILE A 82 0.28 -17.60 -6.95
N ILE A 83 1.27 -16.81 -7.36
CA ILE A 83 1.18 -15.35 -7.33
C ILE A 83 0.06 -14.85 -8.25
N GLU A 84 -0.08 -15.42 -9.45
CA GLU A 84 -1.16 -15.04 -10.37
C GLU A 84 -2.56 -15.35 -9.81
N ARG A 85 -2.72 -16.49 -9.12
CA ARG A 85 -3.99 -16.80 -8.44
C ARG A 85 -4.28 -15.82 -7.31
N GLU A 86 -3.26 -15.40 -6.58
CA GLU A 86 -3.43 -14.39 -5.52
C GLU A 86 -3.74 -13.00 -6.10
N VAL A 87 -3.13 -12.61 -7.22
CA VAL A 87 -3.48 -11.38 -7.94
C VAL A 87 -4.95 -11.40 -8.37
N SER A 88 -5.42 -12.53 -8.91
CA SER A 88 -6.84 -12.70 -9.28
C SER A 88 -7.75 -12.62 -8.05
N ARG A 89 -7.38 -13.30 -6.95
CA ARG A 89 -8.15 -13.26 -5.71
C ARG A 89 -8.31 -11.83 -5.19
N GLN A 90 -7.21 -11.06 -5.15
CA GLN A 90 -7.25 -9.66 -4.71
C GLN A 90 -8.03 -8.78 -5.70
N GLY A 91 -7.97 -9.07 -7.00
CA GLY A 91 -8.70 -8.35 -8.03
C GLY A 91 -10.21 -8.57 -7.99
N ASP A 92 -10.63 -9.80 -7.69
CA ASP A 92 -12.03 -10.24 -7.74
C ASP A 92 -12.74 -10.12 -6.38
N GLY A 93 -11.96 -10.05 -5.28
CA GLY A 93 -12.47 -10.00 -3.92
C GLY A 93 -12.66 -8.59 -3.39
N ILE A 94 -13.53 -8.46 -2.40
CA ILE A 94 -13.61 -7.26 -1.54
C ILE A 94 -12.92 -7.63 -0.23
N GLU A 95 -11.81 -6.93 0.06
CA GLU A 95 -11.11 -7.11 1.31
C GLU A 95 -11.77 -6.27 2.42
N LEU A 96 -12.23 -6.94 3.48
CA LEU A 96 -12.90 -6.31 4.62
C LEU A 96 -12.07 -6.37 5.91
N ILE A 97 -10.87 -6.92 5.85
CA ILE A 97 -9.98 -6.97 7.02
C ILE A 97 -9.32 -5.60 7.17
N ALA A 98 -9.70 -4.88 8.22
CA ALA A 98 -9.29 -3.49 8.45
C ALA A 98 -7.77 -3.28 8.58
N SER A 99 -7.02 -4.32 8.93
CA SER A 99 -5.56 -4.30 9.05
C SER A 99 -4.82 -4.59 7.76
N GLU A 100 -5.51 -4.99 6.70
CA GLU A 100 -4.89 -5.23 5.40
C GLU A 100 -4.77 -3.94 4.59
N ASN A 101 -3.64 -3.81 3.88
CA ASN A 101 -3.35 -2.68 3.02
C ASN A 101 -2.71 -3.15 1.72
N PHE A 102 -3.28 -2.74 0.59
CA PHE A 102 -2.70 -3.03 -0.72
C PHE A 102 -1.45 -2.18 -0.94
N ALA A 103 -0.28 -2.80 -0.82
CA ALA A 103 0.99 -2.13 -1.10
C ALA A 103 1.07 -1.67 -2.56
N SER A 104 1.51 -0.43 -2.77
CA SER A 104 1.70 0.09 -4.12
C SER A 104 2.80 -0.67 -4.88
N ALA A 105 2.77 -0.62 -6.21
CA ALA A 105 3.83 -1.22 -7.04
C ALA A 105 5.21 -0.68 -6.66
N ALA A 106 5.32 0.62 -6.38
CA ALA A 106 6.58 1.25 -5.98
C ALA A 106 7.13 0.66 -4.66
N VAL A 107 6.26 0.44 -3.68
CA VAL A 107 6.66 -0.18 -2.40
C VAL A 107 7.13 -1.62 -2.62
N ARG A 108 6.38 -2.42 -3.40
CA ARG A 108 6.78 -3.80 -3.71
C ARG A 108 8.10 -3.86 -4.49
N ALA A 109 8.27 -3.01 -5.51
CA ALA A 109 9.50 -2.93 -6.29
C ALA A 109 10.70 -2.50 -5.43
N ALA A 110 10.52 -1.54 -4.52
CA ALA A 110 11.58 -1.14 -3.59
C ALA A 110 11.96 -2.29 -2.64
N SER A 111 10.97 -3.04 -2.12
CA SER A 111 11.19 -4.18 -1.23
C SER A 111 11.91 -5.34 -1.92
N GLY A 112 11.63 -5.57 -3.21
CA GLY A 112 12.28 -6.60 -4.04
C GLY A 112 13.55 -6.13 -4.75
N SER A 113 14.05 -4.91 -4.46
CA SER A 113 15.21 -4.35 -5.16
C SER A 113 16.53 -5.00 -4.74
N VAL A 114 17.62 -4.63 -5.43
CA VAL A 114 18.97 -5.07 -5.12
C VAL A 114 19.44 -4.73 -3.70
N MET A 115 18.74 -3.84 -3.01
CA MET A 115 19.01 -3.53 -1.59
C MET A 115 18.83 -4.75 -0.68
N THR A 116 18.00 -5.72 -1.06
CA THR A 116 17.86 -7.03 -0.39
C THR A 116 19.16 -7.80 -0.29
N ASN A 117 20.12 -7.57 -1.18
CA ASN A 117 21.41 -8.26 -1.20
C ASN A 117 22.40 -7.72 -0.15
N LYS A 118 22.12 -6.53 0.40
CA LYS A 118 23.07 -5.84 1.27
C LYS A 118 22.83 -6.15 2.74
N TYR A 119 23.84 -6.70 3.35
CA TYR A 119 23.90 -6.89 4.80
C TYR A 119 24.33 -5.57 5.46
N ALA A 120 23.45 -4.94 6.28
CA ALA A 120 23.60 -3.56 6.77
C ALA A 120 23.36 -3.46 8.29
N GLU A 121 24.01 -4.33 9.08
CA GLU A 121 23.94 -4.25 10.54
C GLU A 121 24.49 -2.92 11.06
N GLY A 122 23.88 -2.41 12.11
CA GLY A 122 24.21 -1.12 12.73
C GLY A 122 23.24 -0.03 12.27
N TYR A 123 23.69 1.21 12.33
CA TYR A 123 22.90 2.40 12.00
C TYR A 123 23.63 3.26 10.96
N PRO A 124 22.96 4.19 10.27
CA PRO A 124 23.61 5.12 9.33
C PRO A 124 24.86 5.75 9.93
N GLY A 125 25.98 5.66 9.21
CA GLY A 125 27.28 6.15 9.65
C GLY A 125 27.97 5.34 10.77
N LYS A 126 27.34 4.25 11.24
CA LYS A 126 27.86 3.36 12.28
C LYS A 126 27.55 1.89 11.94
N ARG A 127 27.93 1.47 10.73
CA ARG A 127 27.74 0.11 10.25
C ARG A 127 28.90 -0.81 10.69
N TYR A 128 28.61 -2.08 10.78
CA TYR A 128 29.62 -3.11 11.04
C TYR A 128 30.40 -3.51 9.78
N TYR A 129 29.86 -3.21 8.58
CA TYR A 129 30.41 -3.57 7.29
C TYR A 129 30.46 -2.39 6.34
N ASP A 130 31.38 -2.44 5.39
CA ASP A 130 31.52 -1.46 4.33
C ASP A 130 30.47 -1.62 3.23
N GLY A 131 30.35 -0.62 2.34
CA GLY A 131 29.45 -0.64 1.19
C GLY A 131 28.01 -0.34 1.55
N CYS A 132 27.78 0.38 2.65
CA CYS A 132 26.45 0.74 3.14
C CYS A 132 26.00 2.17 2.75
N GLU A 133 26.76 2.86 1.91
CA GLU A 133 26.53 4.27 1.58
C GLU A 133 25.10 4.53 1.12
N HIS A 134 24.59 3.75 0.18
CA HIS A 134 23.25 3.91 -0.36
C HIS A 134 22.15 3.36 0.56
N VAL A 135 22.45 2.38 1.38
CA VAL A 135 21.53 1.91 2.43
C VAL A 135 21.39 2.97 3.51
N ASP A 136 22.47 3.66 3.86
CA ASP A 136 22.46 4.77 4.80
C ASP A 136 21.60 5.93 4.29
N GLU A 137 21.73 6.28 3.01
CA GLU A 137 20.88 7.28 2.37
C GLU A 137 19.39 6.89 2.42
N ALA A 138 19.07 5.64 2.10
CA ALA A 138 17.69 5.13 2.13
C ALA A 138 17.11 5.14 3.54
N GLU A 139 17.87 4.69 4.53
CA GLU A 139 17.43 4.68 5.93
C GLU A 139 17.28 6.11 6.49
N ALA A 140 18.24 7.01 6.22
CA ALA A 140 18.15 8.41 6.62
C ALA A 140 16.91 9.08 6.03
N LEU A 141 16.63 8.88 4.74
CA LEU A 141 15.44 9.40 4.08
C LEU A 141 14.14 8.82 4.69
N ALA A 142 14.14 7.55 5.05
CA ALA A 142 12.98 6.93 5.69
C ALA A 142 12.73 7.52 7.08
N ILE A 143 13.79 7.75 7.86
CA ILE A 143 13.71 8.42 9.18
C ILE A 143 13.14 9.83 9.04
N GLU A 144 13.69 10.63 8.13
CA GLU A 144 13.23 12.01 7.85
C GLU A 144 11.73 12.03 7.53
N ARG A 145 11.30 11.21 6.58
CA ARG A 145 9.90 11.14 6.16
C ARG A 145 8.97 10.64 7.25
N CYS A 146 9.43 9.69 8.08
CA CYS A 146 8.68 9.20 9.22
C CYS A 146 8.50 10.32 10.26
N CYS A 147 9.55 11.07 10.58
CA CYS A 147 9.48 12.21 11.48
C CYS A 147 8.54 13.30 10.95
N GLU A 148 8.61 13.63 9.66
CA GLU A 148 7.71 14.59 9.03
C GLU A 148 6.25 14.13 9.08
N LEU A 149 5.98 12.88 8.71
CA LEU A 149 4.62 12.33 8.66
C LEU A 149 3.92 12.32 10.02
N PHE A 150 4.65 11.99 11.08
CA PHE A 150 4.09 11.85 12.43
C PHE A 150 4.36 13.05 13.33
N GLY A 151 5.08 14.06 12.87
CA GLY A 151 5.51 15.21 13.69
C GLY A 151 6.41 14.78 14.84
N ALA A 152 7.22 13.73 14.65
CA ALA A 152 8.09 13.16 15.68
C ALA A 152 9.49 13.77 15.63
N GLU A 153 10.13 13.88 16.82
CA GLU A 153 11.52 14.37 16.92
C GLU A 153 12.55 13.32 16.48
N ALA A 154 12.18 12.02 16.55
CA ALA A 154 13.04 10.91 16.18
C ALA A 154 12.19 9.71 15.70
N ALA A 155 12.78 8.88 14.85
CA ALA A 155 12.17 7.63 14.40
C ALA A 155 13.22 6.53 14.27
N ASN A 156 12.81 5.30 14.51
CA ASN A 156 13.56 4.10 14.17
C ASN A 156 12.77 3.32 13.13
N VAL A 157 13.33 3.15 11.94
CA VAL A 157 12.69 2.50 10.79
C VAL A 157 13.21 1.09 10.54
N GLN A 158 14.05 0.55 11.42
CA GLN A 158 14.64 -0.78 11.27
C GLN A 158 13.73 -1.96 11.67
N PRO A 159 12.69 -1.82 12.52
CA PRO A 159 11.83 -2.96 12.82
C PRO A 159 11.27 -3.58 11.54
N HIS A 160 11.43 -4.90 11.37
CA HIS A 160 10.96 -5.61 10.18
C HIS A 160 9.44 -5.89 10.20
N SER A 161 8.77 -5.65 11.33
CA SER A 161 7.35 -5.89 11.50
C SER A 161 6.76 -5.04 12.62
N GLY A 162 5.43 -4.89 12.64
CA GLY A 162 4.72 -4.27 13.76
C GLY A 162 4.97 -4.99 15.09
N SER A 163 5.09 -6.30 15.08
CA SER A 163 5.42 -7.09 16.28
C SER A 163 6.78 -6.72 16.84
N GLN A 164 7.80 -6.55 16.00
CA GLN A 164 9.12 -6.13 16.44
C GLN A 164 9.12 -4.68 16.95
N ALA A 165 8.39 -3.79 16.27
CA ALA A 165 8.24 -2.41 16.73
C ALA A 165 7.57 -2.32 18.10
N ASN A 166 6.48 -3.07 18.32
CA ASN A 166 5.82 -3.16 19.61
C ASN A 166 6.74 -3.74 20.70
N MET A 167 7.49 -4.80 20.35
CA MET A 167 8.45 -5.39 21.29
C MET A 167 9.55 -4.38 21.68
N ALA A 168 10.05 -3.60 20.73
CA ALA A 168 11.04 -2.56 21.00
C ALA A 168 10.46 -1.49 21.95
N ALA A 169 9.21 -1.07 21.75
CA ALA A 169 8.53 -0.13 22.62
C ALA A 169 8.34 -0.71 24.05
N TYR A 170 7.93 -1.97 24.16
CA TYR A 170 7.80 -2.62 25.46
C TYR A 170 9.14 -2.70 26.20
N PHE A 171 10.21 -3.10 25.54
CA PHE A 171 11.54 -3.15 26.16
C PHE A 171 12.07 -1.77 26.58
N ALA A 172 11.66 -0.71 25.89
CA ALA A 172 12.06 0.64 26.26
C ALA A 172 11.28 1.19 27.46
N LEU A 173 10.03 0.77 27.65
CA LEU A 173 9.10 1.39 28.60
C LEU A 173 8.81 0.53 29.83
N LEU A 174 8.96 -0.79 29.74
CA LEU A 174 8.49 -1.75 30.76
C LEU A 174 9.63 -2.61 31.32
N GLN A 175 9.43 -3.05 32.55
CA GLN A 175 10.26 -4.07 33.16
C GLN A 175 9.49 -5.40 33.28
N PRO A 176 10.19 -6.55 33.36
CA PRO A 176 9.53 -7.83 33.61
C PRO A 176 8.67 -7.80 34.86
N GLY A 177 7.37 -8.09 34.70
CA GLY A 177 6.41 -8.04 35.80
C GLY A 177 5.48 -6.81 35.80
N ASP A 178 5.76 -5.81 34.97
CA ASP A 178 4.86 -4.67 34.79
C ASP A 178 3.55 -5.11 34.16
N LYS A 179 2.46 -4.45 34.54
CA LYS A 179 1.12 -4.72 34.01
C LYS A 179 0.86 -3.86 32.78
N VAL A 180 0.40 -4.49 31.72
CA VAL A 180 -0.05 -3.84 30.48
C VAL A 180 -1.57 -4.03 30.39
N LEU A 181 -2.29 -2.96 30.04
CA LEU A 181 -3.74 -2.96 29.81
C LEU A 181 -4.05 -3.02 28.32
#